data_f045c8f0c45e1883154a9fd15ab0088b
#
_entry.id   f045c8f0c45e1883154a9fd15ab0088b
#
_cell.length_a   1.000
_cell.length_b   1.000
_cell.length_c   1.000
_cell.angle_alpha   90.00
_cell.angle_beta   90.00
_cell.angle_gamma   90.00
#
_symmetry.space_group_name_H-M   'P 1'
#
loop_
_entity.id
_entity.type
_entity.pdbx_description
1 polymer ?
#
loop_
_entity_poly.entity_id
_entity_poly.type
_entity_poly.pdbx_seq_one_letter_code
_entity_poly.pdbx_strand_id
1 'polypeptide(L)'
;MPFSEGIPYRYEYPLIVGDVEKRPDFTILKMPTREVVYLEHFGRMDDMTYVENNVRKLQMYENNGIYIGVNLFITFETATKPLNTKELDKMLQCIFL
;
A
#
# COMPACT_ATOMS: atom_id res chain seq x y z
N MET A 1 -10.15 8.20 9.66
CA MET A 1 -9.76 7.11 8.73
C MET A 1 -9.54 7.68 7.34
N PRO A 2 -8.46 7.30 6.65
CA PRO A 2 -8.18 7.82 5.32
C PRO A 2 -9.18 7.40 4.25
N PHE A 3 -10.04 6.42 4.53
CA PHE A 3 -11.02 5.91 3.57
C PHE A 3 -12.46 6.32 3.89
N SER A 4 -12.63 7.49 4.50
CA SER A 4 -13.96 7.96 4.93
C SER A 4 -14.89 8.37 3.77
N GLU A 5 -14.39 8.54 2.56
CA GLU A 5 -15.12 9.10 1.42
C GLU A 5 -15.83 8.02 0.56
N GLY A 6 -16.17 6.87 1.15
CA GLY A 6 -16.89 5.83 0.43
C GLY A 6 -16.03 4.99 -0.52
N ILE A 7 -14.72 5.01 -0.36
CA ILE A 7 -13.81 4.18 -1.15
C ILE A 7 -13.86 2.74 -0.62
N PRO A 8 -14.27 1.75 -1.42
CA PRO A 8 -14.29 0.35 -0.97
C PRO A 8 -12.89 -0.17 -0.71
N TYR A 9 -12.67 -0.77 0.46
CA TYR A 9 -11.36 -1.34 0.80
C TYR A 9 -11.50 -2.55 1.71
N ARG A 10 -10.41 -3.36 1.76
CA ARG A 10 -10.22 -4.45 2.70
C ARG A 10 -8.89 -4.24 3.43
N TYR A 11 -8.89 -4.45 4.73
CA TYR A 11 -7.69 -4.37 5.56
C TYR A 11 -7.09 -5.77 5.69
N GLU A 12 -5.79 -5.89 5.39
CA GLU A 12 -5.03 -7.15 5.47
C GLU A 12 -5.71 -8.34 4.76
N TYR A 13 -6.39 -8.08 3.65
CA TYR A 13 -7.04 -9.13 2.87
C TYR A 13 -5.99 -10.01 2.18
N PRO A 14 -6.12 -11.36 2.27
CA PRO A 14 -5.13 -12.25 1.68
C PRO A 14 -5.00 -12.09 0.17
N LEU A 15 -3.76 -12.04 -0.31
CA LEU A 15 -3.40 -11.98 -1.71
C LEU A 15 -2.38 -13.08 -1.99
N ILE A 16 -2.63 -13.89 -3.01
CA ILE A 16 -1.66 -14.88 -3.45
C ILE A 16 -0.77 -14.25 -4.50
N VAL A 17 0.53 -14.14 -4.17
CA VAL A 17 1.54 -13.57 -5.05
C VAL A 17 2.52 -14.69 -5.38
N GLY A 18 2.44 -15.20 -6.63
CA GLY A 18 3.10 -16.45 -6.96
C GLY A 18 2.48 -17.58 -6.13
N ASP A 19 3.30 -18.29 -5.37
CA ASP A 19 2.83 -19.37 -4.48
C ASP A 19 2.77 -18.96 -3.02
N VAL A 20 2.88 -17.66 -2.72
CA VAL A 20 3.00 -17.15 -1.36
C VAL A 20 1.81 -16.25 -1.04
N GLU A 21 1.19 -16.47 0.13
CA GLU A 21 0.16 -15.56 0.62
C GLU A 21 0.82 -14.32 1.22
N LYS A 22 0.37 -13.15 0.80
CA LYS A 22 0.71 -11.86 1.38
C LYS A 22 -0.57 -11.15 1.83
N ARG A 23 -0.42 -10.23 2.76
CA ARG A 23 -1.55 -9.42 3.26
C ARG A 23 -1.16 -7.95 3.16
N PRO A 24 -1.40 -7.30 2.01
CA PRO A 24 -1.19 -5.85 1.90
C PRO A 24 -1.98 -5.13 2.98
N ASP A 25 -1.47 -4.01 3.48
CA ASP A 25 -2.19 -3.27 4.51
C ASP A 25 -3.60 -2.93 4.07
N PHE A 26 -3.75 -2.47 2.83
CA PHE A 26 -5.07 -2.21 2.26
C PHE A 26 -5.14 -2.73 0.83
N THR A 27 -6.27 -3.35 0.50
CA THR A 27 -6.67 -3.69 -0.86
C THR A 27 -7.85 -2.79 -1.19
N ILE A 28 -7.72 -1.96 -2.21
CA ILE A 28 -8.67 -0.89 -2.52
C ILE A 28 -9.25 -1.11 -3.90
N LEU A 29 -10.56 -0.95 -4.02
CA LEU A 29 -11.25 -0.99 -5.30
C LEU A 29 -11.39 0.43 -5.83
N LYS A 30 -10.70 0.72 -6.94
CA LYS A 30 -10.76 2.03 -7.58
C LYS A 30 -12.00 2.10 -8.47
N MET A 31 -12.92 2.99 -8.14
CA MET A 31 -14.14 3.22 -8.89
C MET A 31 -13.96 4.37 -9.91
N PRO A 32 -14.66 4.37 -11.03
CA PRO A 32 -15.64 3.36 -11.48
C PRO A 32 -15.04 2.18 -12.24
N THR A 33 -13.73 2.18 -12.50
CA THR A 33 -13.06 1.15 -13.31
C THR A 33 -13.02 -0.23 -12.66
N ARG A 34 -13.20 -0.28 -11.33
CA ARG A 34 -13.07 -1.48 -10.50
C ARG A 34 -11.67 -2.11 -10.52
N GLU A 35 -10.67 -1.31 -10.81
CA GLU A 35 -9.29 -1.74 -10.71
C GLU A 35 -8.92 -1.99 -9.24
N VAL A 36 -8.21 -3.08 -8.98
CA VAL A 36 -7.71 -3.39 -7.65
C VAL A 36 -6.35 -2.73 -7.47
N VAL A 37 -6.20 -1.98 -6.38
CA VAL A 37 -4.97 -1.27 -6.04
C VAL A 37 -4.59 -1.63 -4.61
N TYR A 38 -3.31 -1.82 -4.37
CA TYR A 38 -2.77 -2.15 -3.06
C TYR A 38 -2.07 -0.94 -2.45
N LEU A 39 -2.21 -0.79 -1.14
CA LEU A 39 -1.51 0.25 -0.37
C LEU A 39 -0.76 -0.43 0.77
N GLU A 40 0.53 -0.16 0.87
CA GLU A 40 1.38 -0.60 1.97
C GLU A 40 1.93 0.61 2.73
N HIS A 41 1.93 0.51 4.04
CA HIS A 41 2.52 1.53 4.90
C HIS A 41 3.77 0.97 5.57
N PHE A 42 4.93 1.58 5.31
CA PHE A 42 6.21 1.19 5.87
C PHE A 42 6.55 2.10 7.05
N GLY A 43 6.22 1.63 8.25
CA GLY A 43 6.26 2.44 9.45
C GLY A 43 7.60 2.46 10.19
N ARG A 44 8.63 1.77 9.71
CA ARG A 44 9.92 1.62 10.42
C ARG A 44 11.09 1.73 9.46
N MET A 45 11.10 2.76 8.64
CA MET A 45 12.10 2.92 7.58
C MET A 45 13.49 3.33 8.11
N ASP A 46 13.61 3.56 9.41
CA ASP A 46 14.89 3.75 10.11
C ASP A 46 15.50 2.44 10.65
N ASP A 47 14.82 1.31 10.45
CA ASP A 47 15.31 -0.02 10.79
C ASP A 47 15.80 -0.73 9.52
N MET A 48 17.10 -0.99 9.43
CA MET A 48 17.71 -1.56 8.22
C MET A 48 17.20 -2.94 7.87
N THR A 49 16.97 -3.81 8.85
CA THR A 49 16.42 -5.14 8.61
C THR A 49 15.00 -5.05 8.05
N TYR A 50 14.21 -4.14 8.59
CA TYR A 50 12.85 -3.87 8.12
C TYR A 50 12.86 -3.36 6.68
N VAL A 51 13.76 -2.42 6.36
CA VAL A 51 13.90 -1.88 5.01
C VAL A 51 14.28 -2.98 4.01
N GLU A 52 15.27 -3.81 4.35
CA GLU A 52 15.68 -4.91 3.47
C GLU A 52 14.56 -5.90 3.22
N ASN A 53 13.80 -6.26 4.24
CA ASN A 53 12.66 -7.17 4.11
C ASN A 53 11.58 -6.56 3.20
N ASN A 54 11.34 -5.26 3.30
CA ASN A 54 10.37 -4.59 2.45
C ASN A 54 10.84 -4.44 1.01
N VAL A 55 12.14 -4.22 0.78
CA VAL A 55 12.70 -4.22 -0.57
C VAL A 55 12.49 -5.58 -1.25
N ARG A 56 12.74 -6.68 -0.53
CA ARG A 56 12.47 -8.03 -1.05
C ARG A 56 10.98 -8.22 -1.37
N LYS A 57 10.12 -7.75 -0.50
CA LYS A 57 8.67 -7.81 -0.70
C LYS A 57 8.26 -7.07 -1.97
N LEU A 58 8.79 -5.86 -2.18
CA LEU A 58 8.52 -5.07 -3.36
C LEU A 58 9.02 -5.75 -4.64
N GLN A 59 10.20 -6.36 -4.59
CA GLN A 59 10.74 -7.11 -5.72
C GLN A 59 9.86 -8.31 -6.06
N MET A 60 9.34 -8.99 -5.04
CA MET A 60 8.41 -10.10 -5.24
C MET A 60 7.10 -9.62 -5.88
N TYR A 61 6.55 -8.51 -5.42
CA TYR A 61 5.37 -7.91 -6.05
C TYR A 61 5.65 -7.58 -7.51
N GLU A 62 6.76 -6.92 -7.80
CA GLU A 62 7.16 -6.55 -9.15
C GLU A 62 7.27 -7.76 -10.07
N ASN A 63 7.86 -8.86 -9.58
CA ASN A 63 7.98 -10.10 -10.34
C ASN A 63 6.63 -10.76 -10.64
N ASN A 64 5.57 -10.32 -9.99
CA ASN A 64 4.22 -10.86 -10.15
C ASN A 64 3.22 -9.82 -10.67
N GLY A 65 3.71 -8.77 -11.32
CA GLY A 65 2.86 -7.79 -12.00
C GLY A 65 2.26 -6.71 -11.11
N ILE A 66 2.78 -6.55 -9.89
CA ILE A 66 2.33 -5.52 -8.96
C ILE A 66 3.43 -4.46 -8.89
N TYR A 67 3.18 -3.28 -9.46
CA TYR A 67 4.18 -2.24 -9.65
C TYR A 67 3.87 -0.98 -8.85
N ILE A 68 4.89 -0.42 -8.21
CA ILE A 68 4.77 0.86 -7.50
C ILE A 68 4.34 1.95 -8.48
N GLY A 69 3.33 2.72 -8.09
CA GLY A 69 2.81 3.81 -8.90
C GLY A 69 1.77 3.40 -9.94
N VAL A 70 1.54 2.10 -10.13
CA VAL A 70 0.54 1.57 -11.04
C VAL A 70 -0.62 0.95 -10.25
N ASN A 71 -0.36 -0.16 -9.57
CA ASN A 71 -1.36 -0.86 -8.76
C ASN A 71 -0.90 -1.08 -7.32
N LEU A 72 0.21 -0.45 -6.93
CA LEU A 72 0.74 -0.47 -5.56
C LEU A 72 1.19 0.93 -5.19
N PHE A 73 0.72 1.43 -4.06
CA PHE A 73 1.16 2.71 -3.51
C PHE A 73 1.73 2.49 -2.12
N ILE A 74 2.71 3.28 -1.74
CA ILE A 74 3.45 3.08 -0.50
C ILE A 74 3.53 4.39 0.25
N THR A 75 3.30 4.34 1.55
CA THR A 75 3.57 5.44 2.47
C THR A 75 4.67 5.01 3.44
N PHE A 76 5.39 5.98 3.96
CA PHE A 76 6.56 5.73 4.80
C PHE A 76 6.51 6.58 6.06
N GLU A 77 7.15 6.09 7.10
CA GLU A 77 7.51 6.91 8.25
C GLU A 77 8.73 6.35 8.96
N THR A 78 9.35 7.18 9.77
CA THR A 78 10.42 6.80 10.70
C THR A 78 10.01 7.24 12.10
N ALA A 79 10.80 6.89 13.11
CA ALA A 79 10.53 7.29 14.49
C ALA A 79 10.44 8.83 14.66
N THR A 80 11.23 9.58 13.86
CA THR A 80 11.29 11.04 13.95
C THR A 80 10.49 11.77 12.86
N LYS A 81 9.99 11.06 11.87
CA LYS A 81 9.23 11.60 10.74
C LYS A 81 7.93 10.83 10.56
N PRO A 82 6.93 11.08 11.41
CA PRO A 82 5.68 10.34 11.35
C PRO A 82 4.87 10.67 10.10
N LEU A 83 3.98 9.76 9.72
CA LEU A 83 3.08 9.92 8.61
C LEU A 83 2.16 11.12 8.83
N ASN A 84 2.04 11.98 7.82
CA ASN A 84 1.07 13.07 7.84
C ASN A 84 -0.26 12.56 7.27
N THR A 85 -1.23 12.35 8.13
CA THR A 85 -2.53 11.79 7.74
C THR A 85 -3.35 12.70 6.83
N LYS A 86 -3.16 14.03 6.94
CA LYS A 86 -3.83 14.97 6.04
C LYS A 86 -3.32 14.84 4.60
N GLU A 87 -2.01 14.69 4.44
CA GLU A 87 -1.43 14.48 3.12
C GLU A 87 -1.79 13.10 2.56
N LEU A 88 -1.90 12.09 3.42
CA LEU A 88 -2.40 10.77 3.02
C LEU A 88 -3.82 10.86 2.46
N ASP A 89 -4.71 11.57 3.15
CA ASP A 89 -6.09 11.75 2.68
C ASP A 89 -6.13 12.45 1.32
N LYS A 90 -5.33 13.51 1.14
CA LYS A 90 -5.24 14.21 -0.15
C LYS A 90 -4.74 13.28 -1.26
N MET A 91 -3.73 12.47 -0.97
CA MET A 91 -3.18 11.52 -1.92
C MET A 91 -4.26 10.51 -2.34
N LEU A 92 -4.99 9.96 -1.38
CA LEU A 92 -6.05 8.98 -1.64
C LEU A 92 -7.17 9.59 -2.47
N GLN A 93 -7.56 10.83 -2.20
CA GLN A 93 -8.54 11.53 -3.02
C GLN A 93 -8.05 11.73 -4.44
N CYS A 94 -6.79 12.09 -4.61
CA CYS A 94 -6.17 12.29 -5.92
C CYS A 94 -6.14 10.99 -6.73
N ILE A 95 -5.86 9.85 -6.09
CA ILE A 95 -5.73 8.55 -6.76
C ILE A 95 -7.11 7.93 -7.05
N PHE A 96 -8.05 8.02 -6.10
CA PHE A 96 -9.29 7.23 -6.13
C PHE A 96 -10.55 8.05 -6.41
N LEU A 97 -10.49 9.34 -6.31
CA LEU A 97 -11.60 10.24 -6.61
C LEU A 97 -11.22 11.22 -7.72
#